data_4cbe4c520dd7d244aaf6f882f2d32ee2
#
_entry.id   4cbe4c520dd7d244aaf6f882f2d32ee2
#
_cell.length_a   1.000
_cell.length_b   1.000
_cell.length_c   1.000
_cell.angle_alpha   90.00
_cell.angle_beta   90.00
_cell.angle_gamma   90.00
#
_symmetry.space_group_name_H-M   'P 1'
#
loop_
_entity.id
_entity.type
_entity.pdbx_description
1 polymer ?
#
loop_
_entity_poly.entity_id
_entity_poly.type
_entity_poly.pdbx_seq_one_letter_code
_entity_poly.pdbx_strand_id
1 'polypeptide(L)'
;MNQWDIDQARGYSLDIIGRRIGVSRTLPAFVSKGYLGYFESIGGKPWGEGIWYRSDESTGASLSLGDNDYRFLIKAKIYKNFQNGTLDYILIAMRSLLSADANIEDKYDMTATVFLPLASLNPLQTYMIQVMDILPRPMGVMYTYVNASGKEFGFNGFFNSYGFGEGAFVDK
;
A
#
# COMPACT_ATOMS: atom_id res chain seq x y z
N MET A 1 15.47 1.73 -26.56
CA MET A 1 15.01 1.38 -25.20
C MET A 1 15.18 2.63 -24.35
N ASN A 2 14.11 3.20 -23.87
CA ASN A 2 14.19 4.47 -23.13
C ASN A 2 14.47 4.15 -21.66
N GLN A 3 15.73 4.24 -21.23
CA GLN A 3 16.19 3.88 -19.88
C GLN A 3 15.53 4.74 -18.76
N TRP A 4 14.85 5.82 -19.14
CA TRP A 4 14.18 6.75 -18.21
C TRP A 4 12.68 6.52 -18.12
N ASP A 5 12.13 5.55 -18.85
CA ASP A 5 10.75 5.13 -18.72
C ASP A 5 10.60 4.24 -17.49
N ILE A 6 9.73 4.64 -16.55
CA ILE A 6 9.50 3.90 -15.29
C ILE A 6 9.11 2.45 -15.56
N ASP A 7 8.35 2.20 -16.63
CA ASP A 7 7.85 0.85 -16.95
C ASP A 7 8.94 -0.07 -17.50
N GLN A 8 9.98 0.51 -18.10
CA GLN A 8 11.10 -0.23 -18.70
C GLN A 8 12.38 -0.19 -17.87
N ALA A 9 12.52 0.79 -16.98
CA ALA A 9 13.70 0.97 -16.14
C ALA A 9 13.88 -0.22 -15.17
N ARG A 10 15.14 -0.65 -15.00
CA ARG A 10 15.52 -1.75 -14.11
C ARG A 10 16.78 -1.40 -13.33
N GLY A 11 16.92 -2.01 -12.15
CA GLY A 11 18.11 -1.88 -11.31
C GLY A 11 18.50 -0.43 -11.07
N TYR A 12 19.73 -0.05 -11.42
CA TYR A 12 20.30 1.27 -11.16
C TYR A 12 19.51 2.43 -11.80
N SER A 13 18.96 2.24 -13.01
CA SER A 13 18.15 3.28 -13.66
C SER A 13 16.88 3.58 -12.86
N LEU A 14 16.24 2.55 -12.32
CA LEU A 14 15.09 2.70 -11.45
C LEU A 14 15.46 3.38 -10.11
N ASP A 15 16.67 3.12 -9.59
CA ASP A 15 17.17 3.76 -8.36
C ASP A 15 17.41 5.26 -8.54
N ILE A 16 17.87 5.68 -9.72
CA ILE A 16 18.01 7.11 -10.05
C ILE A 16 16.64 7.79 -10.09
N ILE A 17 15.65 7.16 -10.73
CA ILE A 17 14.28 7.69 -10.80
C ILE A 17 13.71 7.82 -9.38
N GLY A 18 13.80 6.77 -8.57
CA GLY A 18 13.30 6.77 -7.21
C GLY A 18 13.95 7.83 -6.32
N ARG A 19 15.26 8.00 -6.44
CA ARG A 19 16.00 9.04 -5.71
C ARG A 19 15.53 10.45 -6.07
N ARG A 20 15.22 10.71 -7.35
CA ARG A 20 14.67 12.01 -7.79
C ARG A 20 13.27 12.27 -7.24
N ILE A 21 12.47 11.24 -7.06
CA ILE A 21 11.10 11.31 -6.51
C ILE A 21 11.10 11.35 -4.98
N GLY A 22 12.25 11.03 -4.35
CA GLY A 22 12.40 11.00 -2.90
C GLY A 22 11.96 9.69 -2.27
N VAL A 23 12.16 8.56 -2.97
CA VAL A 23 11.84 7.21 -2.48
C VAL A 23 13.09 6.35 -2.48
N SER A 24 13.37 5.70 -1.34
CA SER A 24 14.45 4.72 -1.23
C SER A 24 13.96 3.32 -1.58
N ARG A 25 14.81 2.53 -2.25
CA ARG A 25 14.57 1.10 -2.45
C ARG A 25 14.57 0.31 -1.14
N THR A 26 15.28 0.81 -0.14
CA THR A 26 15.41 0.14 1.15
C THR A 26 14.37 0.66 2.12
N LEU A 27 13.48 -0.21 2.59
CA LEU A 27 12.51 0.08 3.63
C LEU A 27 13.17 -0.18 5.00
N PRO A 28 13.32 0.85 5.83
CA PRO A 28 13.88 0.67 7.17
C PRO A 28 12.87 -0.03 8.09
N ALA A 29 13.36 -0.85 9.01
CA ALA A 29 12.58 -1.47 10.07
C ALA A 29 11.35 -2.29 9.61
N PHE A 30 11.40 -2.87 8.41
CA PHE A 30 10.29 -3.65 7.86
C PHE A 30 10.09 -4.99 8.58
N VAL A 31 11.17 -5.66 8.94
CA VAL A 31 11.12 -6.96 9.63
C VAL A 31 11.50 -6.77 11.08
N SER A 32 10.59 -7.09 12.01
CA SER A 32 10.90 -7.08 13.43
C SER A 32 12.07 -8.01 13.73
N LYS A 33 13.10 -7.49 14.38
CA LYS A 33 14.26 -8.29 14.83
C LYS A 33 13.88 -8.99 16.12
N GLY A 34 12.94 -9.78 16.27
CA GLY A 34 12.62 -10.60 17.45
C GLY A 34 13.41 -10.28 18.73
N TYR A 35 13.26 -9.06 19.26
CA TYR A 35 13.92 -8.67 20.51
C TYR A 35 13.35 -9.42 21.70
N LEU A 36 14.17 -9.56 22.74
CA LEU A 36 13.73 -10.12 24.02
C LEU A 36 12.56 -9.30 24.57
N GLY A 37 11.44 -9.94 24.85
CA GLY A 37 10.25 -9.33 25.40
C GLY A 37 9.66 -10.17 26.53
N TYR A 38 8.87 -9.51 27.39
CA TYR A 38 8.10 -10.24 28.41
C TYR A 38 6.97 -11.03 27.77
N PHE A 39 6.48 -12.03 28.50
CA PHE A 39 5.32 -12.82 28.13
C PHE A 39 4.16 -11.89 27.70
N GLU A 40 3.57 -12.13 26.52
CA GLU A 40 2.52 -11.32 25.90
C GLU A 40 2.96 -9.99 25.23
N SER A 41 4.24 -9.65 25.16
CA SER A 41 4.65 -8.50 24.35
C SER A 41 4.50 -8.79 22.85
N ILE A 42 3.82 -7.89 22.12
CA ILE A 42 3.62 -8.03 20.66
C ILE A 42 4.98 -8.06 19.96
N GLY A 43 5.32 -9.21 19.35
CA GLY A 43 6.57 -9.40 18.62
C GLY A 43 7.81 -9.65 19.49
N GLY A 44 7.67 -9.73 20.80
CA GLY A 44 8.75 -10.13 21.72
C GLY A 44 9.02 -11.63 21.67
N LYS A 45 10.30 -12.02 21.79
CA LYS A 45 10.71 -13.41 21.93
C LYS A 45 11.09 -13.75 23.38
N PRO A 46 10.88 -15.01 23.81
CA PRO A 46 11.23 -15.43 25.15
C PRO A 46 12.73 -15.44 25.38
N TRP A 47 13.11 -15.60 26.64
CA TRP A 47 14.50 -15.72 27.05
C TRP A 47 15.19 -16.90 26.35
N GLY A 48 16.37 -16.65 25.78
CA GLY A 48 17.12 -17.63 25.00
C GLY A 48 16.88 -17.59 23.48
N GLU A 49 15.79 -16.98 23.02
CA GLU A 49 15.47 -16.83 21.60
C GLU A 49 15.53 -15.38 21.12
N GLY A 50 15.33 -14.44 22.03
CA GLY A 50 15.29 -13.01 21.74
C GLY A 50 16.67 -12.36 21.79
N ILE A 51 16.86 -11.32 20.96
CA ILE A 51 18.07 -10.48 20.93
C ILE A 51 17.91 -9.32 21.93
N TRP A 52 18.96 -8.98 22.65
CA TRP A 52 18.93 -7.77 23.49
C TRP A 52 18.86 -6.50 22.64
N TYR A 53 17.89 -5.64 22.95
CA TYR A 53 17.77 -4.34 22.30
C TYR A 53 18.92 -3.42 22.75
N ARG A 54 19.53 -2.75 21.77
CA ARG A 54 20.47 -1.64 21.99
C ARG A 54 19.83 -0.34 21.53
N SER A 55 19.99 0.71 22.29
CA SER A 55 19.33 2.01 22.03
C SER A 55 19.78 2.71 20.74
N ASP A 56 20.89 2.28 20.15
CA ASP A 56 21.44 2.78 18.88
C ASP A 56 21.09 1.91 17.67
N GLU A 57 20.41 0.78 17.88
CA GLU A 57 19.99 -0.12 16.81
C GLU A 57 18.56 0.16 16.32
N SER A 58 18.37 0.04 15.00
CA SER A 58 17.03 0.03 14.41
C SER A 58 16.25 -1.19 14.93
N THR A 59 15.00 -0.97 15.32
CA THR A 59 14.08 -2.01 15.83
C THR A 59 13.72 -3.09 14.81
N GLY A 60 14.04 -2.88 13.53
CA GLY A 60 13.79 -3.84 12.47
C GLY A 60 14.97 -3.98 11.50
N ALA A 61 14.99 -5.10 10.78
CA ALA A 61 15.89 -5.28 9.64
C ALA A 61 15.38 -4.48 8.44
N SER A 62 16.29 -3.87 7.69
CA SER A 62 15.94 -3.21 6.43
C SER A 62 15.63 -4.24 5.35
N LEU A 63 14.57 -3.99 4.58
CA LEU A 63 14.20 -4.80 3.42
C LEU A 63 14.53 -4.04 2.13
N SER A 64 15.29 -4.66 1.23
CA SER A 64 15.51 -4.12 -0.11
C SER A 64 14.41 -4.62 -1.05
N LEU A 65 13.69 -3.69 -1.69
CA LEU A 65 12.59 -3.99 -2.60
C LEU A 65 13.09 -4.54 -3.95
N GLY A 66 12.39 -5.54 -4.49
CA GLY A 66 12.52 -5.95 -5.87
C GLY A 66 12.09 -4.85 -6.86
N ASP A 67 12.52 -4.94 -8.12
CA ASP A 67 12.23 -3.90 -9.12
C ASP A 67 10.72 -3.66 -9.32
N ASN A 68 9.89 -4.70 -9.24
CA ASN A 68 8.44 -4.58 -9.40
C ASN A 68 7.80 -3.82 -8.25
N ASP A 69 8.14 -4.18 -7.01
CA ASP A 69 7.58 -3.52 -5.82
C ASP A 69 8.11 -2.10 -5.66
N TYR A 70 9.38 -1.90 -6.04
CA TYR A 70 9.96 -0.57 -6.04
C TYR A 70 9.32 0.34 -7.10
N ARG A 71 9.03 -0.19 -8.29
CA ARG A 71 8.28 0.52 -9.34
C ARG A 71 6.87 0.90 -8.87
N PHE A 72 6.18 -0.01 -8.20
CA PHE A 72 4.89 0.25 -7.60
C PHE A 72 4.95 1.41 -6.59
N LEU A 73 5.94 1.38 -5.69
CA LEU A 73 6.16 2.44 -4.69
C LEU A 73 6.49 3.80 -5.32
N ILE A 74 7.32 3.82 -6.38
CA ILE A 74 7.65 5.03 -7.14
C ILE A 74 6.40 5.62 -7.79
N LYS A 75 5.59 4.80 -8.47
CA LYS A 75 4.33 5.24 -9.10
C LYS A 75 3.35 5.82 -8.07
N ALA A 76 3.17 5.13 -6.95
CA ALA A 76 2.34 5.61 -5.84
C ALA A 76 2.80 6.97 -5.33
N LYS A 77 4.11 7.15 -5.14
CA LYS A 77 4.68 8.43 -4.71
C LYS A 77 4.51 9.56 -5.72
N ILE A 78 4.58 9.25 -7.02
CA ILE A 78 4.30 10.22 -8.08
C ILE A 78 2.85 10.70 -7.96
N TYR A 79 1.88 9.77 -7.90
CA TYR A 79 0.48 10.14 -7.73
C TYR A 79 0.22 10.94 -6.45
N LYS A 80 0.90 10.59 -5.36
CA LYS A 80 0.80 11.33 -4.09
C LYS A 80 1.39 12.74 -4.17
N ASN A 81 2.50 12.94 -4.90
CA ASN A 81 3.15 14.24 -5.04
C ASN A 81 2.39 15.20 -5.98
N PHE A 82 1.71 14.67 -6.99
CA PHE A 82 1.00 15.45 -8.01
C PHE A 82 -0.53 15.48 -7.82
N GLN A 83 -1.03 15.01 -6.69
CA GLN A 83 -2.46 15.01 -6.42
C GLN A 83 -3.03 16.44 -6.33
N ASN A 84 -4.25 16.61 -6.84
CA ASN A 84 -5.03 17.84 -6.73
C ASN A 84 -6.11 17.78 -5.64
N GLY A 85 -6.21 16.65 -4.90
CA GLY A 85 -7.17 16.44 -3.83
C GLY A 85 -8.60 16.13 -4.29
N THR A 86 -8.86 16.01 -5.59
CA THR A 86 -10.20 15.64 -6.10
C THR A 86 -10.40 14.13 -6.05
N LEU A 87 -11.65 13.71 -5.81
CA LEU A 87 -12.02 12.30 -5.78
C LEU A 87 -11.74 11.59 -7.11
N ASP A 88 -12.03 12.27 -8.22
CA ASP A 88 -11.79 11.74 -9.59
C ASP A 88 -10.32 11.44 -9.82
N TYR A 89 -9.42 12.34 -9.40
CA TYR A 89 -7.97 12.11 -9.53
C TYR A 89 -7.51 10.94 -8.68
N ILE A 90 -8.02 10.83 -7.45
CA ILE A 90 -7.70 9.72 -6.54
C ILE A 90 -8.17 8.40 -7.12
N LEU A 91 -9.38 8.34 -7.68
CA LEU A 91 -9.90 7.15 -8.36
C LEU A 91 -9.05 6.73 -9.57
N ILE A 92 -8.67 7.68 -10.42
CA ILE A 92 -7.78 7.42 -11.56
C ILE A 92 -6.44 6.88 -11.08
N ALA A 93 -5.85 7.49 -10.06
CA ALA A 93 -4.58 7.05 -9.50
C ALA A 93 -4.67 5.65 -8.89
N MET A 94 -5.71 5.36 -8.11
CA MET A 94 -5.95 4.04 -7.52
C MET A 94 -6.15 2.97 -8.59
N ARG A 95 -6.95 3.22 -9.59
CA ARG A 95 -7.17 2.28 -10.70
C ARG A 95 -5.92 2.01 -11.52
N SER A 96 -5.09 3.03 -11.70
CA SER A 96 -3.80 2.87 -12.40
C SER A 96 -2.76 2.08 -11.57
N LEU A 97 -2.81 2.19 -10.24
CA LEU A 97 -1.86 1.53 -9.34
C LEU A 97 -2.27 0.10 -9.00
N LEU A 98 -3.54 -0.12 -8.70
CA LEU A 98 -4.04 -1.37 -8.13
C LEU A 98 -4.67 -2.25 -9.21
N SER A 99 -5.83 -1.85 -9.68
CA SER A 99 -6.56 -2.44 -10.81
C SER A 99 -7.80 -1.59 -11.12
N ALA A 100 -8.49 -1.91 -12.24
CA ALA A 100 -9.75 -1.27 -12.60
C ALA A 100 -10.85 -1.44 -11.52
N ASP A 101 -10.76 -2.47 -10.69
CA ASP A 101 -11.73 -2.81 -9.64
C ASP A 101 -11.54 -2.01 -8.35
N ALA A 102 -10.42 -1.25 -8.24
CA ALA A 102 -10.21 -0.38 -7.09
C ALA A 102 -11.26 0.74 -7.05
N ASN A 103 -11.86 0.93 -5.89
CA ASN A 103 -12.89 1.93 -5.67
C ASN A 103 -12.70 2.65 -4.34
N ILE A 104 -13.32 3.83 -4.23
CA ILE A 104 -13.32 4.62 -2.99
C ILE A 104 -14.74 5.16 -2.76
N GLU A 105 -15.20 5.07 -1.53
CA GLU A 105 -16.47 5.61 -1.06
C GLU A 105 -16.19 6.74 -0.07
N ASP A 106 -16.63 7.94 -0.39
CA ASP A 106 -16.57 9.08 0.52
C ASP A 106 -17.78 9.06 1.47
N LYS A 107 -17.54 9.12 2.77
CA LYS A 107 -18.60 9.13 3.79
C LYS A 107 -19.03 10.53 4.19
N TYR A 108 -18.42 11.59 3.64
CA TYR A 108 -18.71 12.99 3.94
C TYR A 108 -18.50 13.40 5.41
N ASP A 109 -17.71 12.63 6.16
CA ASP A 109 -17.37 12.85 7.56
C ASP A 109 -15.85 12.94 7.80
N MET A 110 -15.09 13.33 6.78
CA MET A 110 -13.62 13.31 6.74
C MET A 110 -13.04 11.88 6.80
N THR A 111 -13.86 10.86 6.51
CA THR A 111 -13.42 9.48 6.31
C THR A 111 -13.81 8.97 4.94
N ALA A 112 -13.00 8.09 4.38
CA ALA A 112 -13.31 7.42 3.14
C ALA A 112 -12.95 5.93 3.21
N THR A 113 -13.77 5.09 2.62
CA THR A 113 -13.52 3.65 2.53
C THR A 113 -12.88 3.32 1.20
N VAL A 114 -11.70 2.70 1.25
CA VAL A 114 -10.95 2.25 0.07
C VAL A 114 -11.13 0.75 -0.09
N PHE A 115 -11.68 0.34 -1.23
CA PHE A 115 -11.86 -1.07 -1.57
C PHE A 115 -10.62 -1.58 -2.30
N LEU A 116 -9.89 -2.50 -1.66
CA LEU A 116 -8.64 -3.06 -2.18
C LEU A 116 -8.90 -4.40 -2.87
N PRO A 117 -8.54 -4.55 -4.15
CA PRO A 117 -8.64 -5.81 -4.87
C PRO A 117 -7.49 -6.76 -4.47
N LEU A 118 -7.63 -7.45 -3.34
CA LEU A 118 -6.57 -8.32 -2.80
C LEU A 118 -6.07 -9.40 -3.75
N ALA A 119 -6.91 -9.87 -4.67
CA ALA A 119 -6.53 -10.89 -5.63
C ALA A 119 -5.37 -10.46 -6.56
N SER A 120 -5.18 -9.15 -6.73
CA SER A 120 -4.14 -8.58 -7.60
C SER A 120 -2.92 -8.04 -6.85
N LEU A 121 -2.95 -8.04 -5.50
CA LEU A 121 -1.90 -7.43 -4.68
C LEU A 121 -1.03 -8.47 -3.97
N ASN A 122 0.28 -8.21 -3.95
CA ASN A 122 1.21 -8.96 -3.10
C ASN A 122 1.07 -8.55 -1.63
N PRO A 123 1.35 -9.43 -0.65
CA PRO A 123 1.33 -9.08 0.77
C PRO A 123 2.18 -7.85 1.11
N LEU A 124 3.31 -7.67 0.43
CA LEU A 124 4.19 -6.51 0.58
C LEU A 124 3.52 -5.22 0.09
N GLN A 125 2.83 -5.27 -1.04
CA GLN A 125 2.07 -4.13 -1.58
C GLN A 125 0.91 -3.76 -0.66
N THR A 126 0.21 -4.74 -0.13
CA THR A 126 -0.85 -4.53 0.87
C THR A 126 -0.30 -3.83 2.11
N TYR A 127 0.84 -4.28 2.63
CA TYR A 127 1.52 -3.62 3.74
C TYR A 127 1.89 -2.17 3.41
N MET A 128 2.47 -1.91 2.23
CA MET A 128 2.82 -0.56 1.80
C MET A 128 1.59 0.36 1.75
N ILE A 129 0.44 -0.15 1.31
CA ILE A 129 -0.80 0.60 1.25
C ILE A 129 -1.35 0.90 2.64
N GLN A 130 -1.48 -0.12 3.49
CA GLN A 130 -2.19 -0.01 4.77
C GLN A 130 -1.34 0.64 5.87
N VAL A 131 -0.03 0.37 5.88
CA VAL A 131 0.87 0.80 6.96
C VAL A 131 1.69 2.02 6.55
N MET A 132 2.20 2.06 5.32
CA MET A 132 3.04 3.17 4.85
C MET A 132 2.23 4.32 4.25
N ASP A 133 0.91 4.15 4.10
CA ASP A 133 0.01 5.20 3.57
C ASP A 133 0.53 5.80 2.24
N ILE A 134 0.85 4.95 1.29
CA ILE A 134 1.42 5.38 0.01
C ILE A 134 0.39 5.93 -0.97
N LEU A 135 -0.90 5.66 -0.79
CA LEU A 135 -1.96 6.12 -1.69
C LEU A 135 -2.16 7.64 -1.61
N PRO A 136 -2.53 8.28 -2.73
CA PRO A 136 -2.90 9.69 -2.72
C PRO A 136 -4.14 9.90 -1.86
N ARG A 137 -4.10 10.90 -0.98
CA ARG A 137 -5.14 11.19 -0.01
C ARG A 137 -5.26 12.69 0.22
N PRO A 138 -6.47 13.27 0.26
CA PRO A 138 -6.64 14.65 0.67
C PRO A 138 -6.18 14.84 2.12
N MET A 139 -5.67 16.02 2.42
CA MET A 139 -5.24 16.33 3.78
C MET A 139 -6.43 16.32 4.74
N GLY A 140 -6.31 15.62 5.87
CA GLY A 140 -7.34 15.53 6.90
C GLY A 140 -8.37 14.42 6.69
N VAL A 141 -8.36 13.71 5.55
CA VAL A 141 -9.25 12.56 5.32
C VAL A 141 -8.60 11.29 5.81
N MET A 142 -9.30 10.49 6.59
CA MET A 142 -8.85 9.19 7.08
C MET A 142 -9.34 8.07 6.16
N TYR A 143 -8.43 7.17 5.76
CA TYR A 143 -8.79 6.00 4.95
C TYR A 143 -9.03 4.77 5.83
N THR A 144 -10.15 4.10 5.57
CA THR A 144 -10.45 2.76 6.07
C THR A 144 -10.34 1.79 4.90
N TYR A 145 -9.58 0.72 5.06
CA TYR A 145 -9.35 -0.25 4.00
C TYR A 145 -10.26 -1.45 4.16
N VAL A 146 -10.96 -1.80 3.09
CA VAL A 146 -11.81 -2.99 3.00
C VAL A 146 -11.27 -3.88 1.88
N ASN A 147 -11.15 -5.14 2.18
CA ASN A 147 -10.68 -6.13 1.22
C ASN A 147 -11.83 -6.52 0.29
N ALA A 148 -11.72 -6.14 -0.98
CA ALA A 148 -12.71 -6.44 -1.99
C ALA A 148 -12.36 -7.74 -2.72
N SER A 149 -13.34 -8.61 -2.91
CA SER A 149 -13.17 -9.85 -3.68
C SER A 149 -13.20 -9.62 -5.20
N GLY A 150 -13.40 -8.38 -5.65
CA GLY A 150 -13.49 -7.99 -7.05
C GLY A 150 -14.86 -8.21 -7.70
N LYS A 151 -15.78 -8.88 -7.01
CA LYS A 151 -17.18 -9.06 -7.44
C LYS A 151 -18.11 -8.69 -6.31
N GLU A 152 -18.16 -7.42 -5.98
CA GLU A 152 -19.00 -6.95 -4.89
C GLU A 152 -20.46 -6.85 -5.32
N PHE A 153 -21.35 -7.27 -4.41
CA PHE A 153 -22.78 -7.10 -4.62
C PHE A 153 -23.15 -5.61 -4.51
N GLY A 154 -23.88 -5.11 -5.49
CA GLY A 154 -24.44 -3.76 -5.46
C GLY A 154 -25.65 -3.63 -6.37
N PHE A 155 -26.47 -2.60 -6.09
CA PHE A 155 -27.62 -2.28 -6.91
C PHE A 155 -27.20 -1.59 -8.22
N ASN A 156 -28.03 -1.72 -9.24
CA ASN A 156 -27.80 -1.16 -10.56
C ASN A 156 -27.55 0.37 -10.45
N GLY A 157 -26.37 0.81 -10.89
CA GLY A 157 -25.94 2.21 -10.80
C GLY A 157 -24.67 2.45 -9.98
N PHE A 158 -24.23 1.48 -9.18
CA PHE A 158 -22.90 1.52 -8.55
C PHE A 158 -21.84 0.99 -9.53
N PHE A 159 -20.75 1.70 -9.65
CA PHE A 159 -19.67 1.33 -10.56
C PHE A 159 -19.05 0.00 -10.13
N ASN A 160 -18.90 -0.94 -11.06
CA ASN A 160 -18.37 -2.30 -10.83
C ASN A 160 -19.14 -3.16 -9.80
N SER A 161 -20.42 -2.93 -9.61
CA SER A 161 -21.27 -3.79 -8.78
C SER A 161 -21.87 -4.94 -9.59
N TYR A 162 -21.94 -6.09 -8.97
CA TYR A 162 -22.55 -7.30 -9.52
C TYR A 162 -23.91 -7.54 -8.87
N GLY A 163 -24.89 -8.04 -9.65
CA GLY A 163 -26.24 -8.31 -9.17
C GLY A 163 -26.37 -9.59 -8.32
N PHE A 164 -27.62 -9.94 -8.03
CA PHE A 164 -27.95 -11.18 -7.31
C PHE A 164 -27.43 -12.41 -8.07
N GLY A 165 -26.71 -13.28 -7.35
CA GLY A 165 -26.15 -14.52 -7.90
C GLY A 165 -24.74 -14.40 -8.47
N GLU A 166 -24.24 -13.19 -8.72
CA GLU A 166 -22.88 -12.94 -9.23
C GLU A 166 -22.01 -12.17 -8.25
N GLY A 167 -22.60 -11.31 -7.43
CA GLY A 167 -21.89 -10.48 -6.46
C GLY A 167 -21.74 -11.15 -5.10
N ALA A 168 -20.60 -10.93 -4.44
CA ALA A 168 -20.32 -11.34 -3.06
C ALA A 168 -20.59 -10.17 -2.10
N PHE A 169 -21.15 -10.47 -0.93
CA PHE A 169 -21.25 -9.49 0.13
C PHE A 169 -19.86 -9.22 0.73
N VAL A 170 -19.53 -7.95 0.90
CA VAL A 170 -18.27 -7.55 1.55
C VAL A 170 -18.45 -7.66 3.05
N ASP A 171 -17.70 -8.54 3.71
CA ASP A 171 -17.59 -8.57 5.17
C ASP A 171 -16.74 -7.40 5.65
N LYS A 172 -17.29 -6.64 6.59
CA LYS A 172 -16.65 -5.47 7.21
C LYS A 172 -15.73 -5.88 8.35
#